data_5002656401f25c38199a68ab2c51fdbc
#
_entry.id   5002656401f25c38199a68ab2c51fdbc
#
_cell.length_a   1.000
_cell.length_b   1.000
_cell.length_c   1.000
_cell.angle_alpha   90.00
_cell.angle_beta   90.00
_cell.angle_gamma   90.00
#
_symmetry.space_group_name_H-M   'P 1'
#
loop_
_entity.id
_entity.type
_entity.pdbx_description
1 polymer ?
#
loop_
_entity_poly.entity_id
_entity_poly.type
_entity_poly.pdbx_seq_one_letter_code
_entity_poly.pdbx_strand_id
1 'polypeptide(L)'
;MRRITISVNDDLADEFDRLLDLRGYQNRSEAFRDLVRGALEADRLASDTATHCVACLSYVYNHHERDLAARVTAAHHAHHDVSVSTMHVHLDHDHCLEAAILRGPTAEVKRFSQALIAERGVRHGQVNLVPVELGRPHEHLRETTAHEHAHAHGEHDDHAHHAHHTESPPHRHIHPKT
;
A
#
# COMPACT_ATOMS: atom_id res chain seq x y z
N MET A 1 0.25 24.88 -13.81
CA MET A 1 -1.08 24.52 -13.26
C MET A 1 -2.17 24.83 -14.28
N ARG A 2 -3.10 23.92 -14.55
CA ARG A 2 -4.16 24.09 -15.55
C ARG A 2 -5.49 24.34 -14.84
N ARG A 3 -6.24 25.36 -15.27
CA ARG A 3 -7.58 25.66 -14.75
C ARG A 3 -8.64 25.02 -15.66
N ILE A 4 -9.65 24.37 -15.07
CA ILE A 4 -10.81 23.80 -15.77
C ILE A 4 -12.06 24.48 -15.23
N THR A 5 -12.96 24.89 -16.11
CA THR A 5 -14.28 25.42 -15.75
C THR A 5 -15.34 24.48 -16.33
N ILE A 6 -16.29 24.05 -15.50
CA ILE A 6 -17.35 23.11 -15.88
C ILE A 6 -18.69 23.77 -15.53
N SER A 7 -19.65 23.74 -16.48
CA SER A 7 -21.04 24.12 -16.23
C SER A 7 -21.86 22.86 -15.97
N VAL A 8 -22.67 22.88 -14.92
CA VAL A 8 -23.58 21.80 -14.54
C VAL A 8 -24.98 22.39 -14.36
N ASN A 9 -26.03 21.57 -14.45
CA ASN A 9 -27.40 21.99 -14.10
C ASN A 9 -27.55 22.09 -12.58
N ASP A 10 -28.60 22.80 -12.15
CA ASP A 10 -28.83 23.10 -10.73
C ASP A 10 -29.01 21.84 -9.89
N ASP A 11 -29.75 20.85 -10.37
CA ASP A 11 -29.98 19.57 -9.66
C ASP A 11 -28.68 18.84 -9.35
N LEU A 12 -27.76 18.77 -10.32
CA LEU A 12 -26.46 18.12 -10.13
C LEU A 12 -25.55 18.95 -9.19
N ALA A 13 -25.65 20.29 -9.23
CA ALA A 13 -24.92 21.15 -8.34
C ALA A 13 -25.37 20.93 -6.88
N ASP A 14 -26.69 20.82 -6.65
CA ASP A 14 -27.26 20.57 -5.34
C ASP A 14 -26.91 19.17 -4.80
N GLU A 15 -26.89 18.16 -5.66
CA GLU A 15 -26.45 16.82 -5.30
C GLU A 15 -24.97 16.77 -4.96
N PHE A 16 -24.16 17.52 -5.71
CA PHE A 16 -22.72 17.64 -5.45
C PHE A 16 -22.45 18.32 -4.11
N ASP A 17 -23.15 19.40 -3.81
CA ASP A 17 -23.00 20.09 -2.53
C ASP A 17 -23.41 19.21 -1.34
N ARG A 18 -24.51 18.46 -1.47
CA ARG A 18 -24.88 17.45 -0.45
C ARG A 18 -23.80 16.38 -0.26
N LEU A 19 -23.14 15.94 -1.33
CA LEU A 19 -22.03 14.99 -1.24
C LEU A 19 -20.81 15.60 -0.53
N LEU A 20 -20.51 16.89 -0.77
CA LEU A 20 -19.45 17.61 -0.07
C LEU A 20 -19.67 17.61 1.44
N ASP A 21 -20.86 18.01 1.86
CA ASP A 21 -21.23 18.07 3.27
C ASP A 21 -21.15 16.68 3.93
N LEU A 22 -21.69 15.67 3.26
CA LEU A 22 -21.67 14.30 3.77
C LEU A 22 -20.25 13.73 3.93
N ARG A 23 -19.33 14.11 3.05
CA ARG A 23 -17.94 13.64 3.07
C ARG A 23 -16.97 14.58 3.79
N GLY A 24 -17.44 15.72 4.30
CA GLY A 24 -16.64 16.69 5.05
C GLY A 24 -15.64 17.48 4.20
N TYR A 25 -15.90 17.63 2.91
CA TYR A 25 -15.02 18.45 2.05
C TYR A 25 -15.17 19.93 2.35
N GLN A 26 -14.06 20.65 2.41
CA GLN A 26 -14.05 22.09 2.68
C GLN A 26 -14.32 22.94 1.43
N ASN A 27 -14.15 22.39 0.24
CA ASN A 27 -14.40 23.11 -1.01
C ASN A 27 -14.65 22.15 -2.20
N ARG A 28 -15.42 22.67 -3.16
CA ARG A 28 -15.79 21.93 -4.39
C ARG A 28 -14.59 21.47 -5.23
N SER A 29 -13.51 22.27 -5.25
CA SER A 29 -12.33 21.95 -6.07
C SER A 29 -11.54 20.75 -5.55
N GLU A 30 -11.51 20.54 -4.24
CA GLU A 30 -10.89 19.39 -3.61
C GLU A 30 -11.70 18.12 -3.88
N ALA A 31 -13.01 18.16 -3.61
CA ALA A 31 -13.92 17.07 -3.88
C ALA A 31 -13.89 16.65 -5.36
N PHE A 32 -13.90 17.61 -6.28
CA PHE A 32 -13.83 17.31 -7.71
C PHE A 32 -12.52 16.59 -8.07
N ARG A 33 -11.38 17.07 -7.56
CA ARG A 33 -10.09 16.38 -7.81
C ARG A 33 -10.10 14.95 -7.33
N ASP A 34 -10.64 14.70 -6.13
CA ASP A 34 -10.67 13.36 -5.53
C ASP A 34 -11.63 12.43 -6.28
N LEU A 35 -12.79 12.92 -6.69
CA LEU A 35 -13.72 12.16 -7.53
C LEU A 35 -13.11 11.79 -8.89
N VAL A 36 -12.41 12.74 -9.53
CA VAL A 36 -11.74 12.48 -10.81
C VAL A 36 -10.58 11.48 -10.63
N ARG A 37 -9.78 11.62 -9.56
CA ARG A 37 -8.73 10.64 -9.25
C ARG A 37 -9.31 9.25 -9.06
N GLY A 38 -10.34 9.13 -8.22
CA GLY A 38 -11.00 7.84 -7.98
C GLY A 38 -11.57 7.20 -9.26
N ALA A 39 -12.18 8.00 -10.13
CA ALA A 39 -12.68 7.52 -11.42
C ALA A 39 -11.54 7.03 -12.34
N LEU A 40 -10.43 7.77 -12.42
CA LEU A 40 -9.26 7.39 -13.21
C LEU A 40 -8.57 6.13 -12.65
N GLU A 41 -8.49 5.99 -11.33
CA GLU A 41 -7.95 4.79 -10.68
C GLU A 41 -8.82 3.57 -10.96
N ALA A 42 -10.14 3.72 -10.84
CA ALA A 42 -11.09 2.65 -11.15
C ALA A 42 -10.98 2.21 -12.62
N ASP A 43 -10.86 3.16 -13.56
CA ASP A 43 -10.68 2.86 -14.99
C ASP A 43 -9.37 2.11 -15.25
N ARG A 44 -8.25 2.56 -14.66
CA ARG A 44 -6.95 1.87 -14.77
C ARG A 44 -7.00 0.44 -14.26
N LEU A 45 -7.71 0.21 -13.17
CA LEU A 45 -7.88 -1.13 -12.59
C LEU A 45 -8.81 -2.00 -13.44
N ALA A 46 -9.85 -1.42 -14.04
CA ALA A 46 -10.80 -2.13 -14.90
C ALA A 46 -10.20 -2.50 -16.26
N SER A 47 -9.40 -1.60 -16.84
CA SER A 47 -8.74 -1.79 -18.15
C SER A 47 -7.42 -2.57 -18.08
N ASP A 48 -7.04 -3.08 -16.91
CA ASP A 48 -5.76 -3.76 -16.66
C ASP A 48 -4.50 -2.96 -17.10
N THR A 49 -4.63 -1.63 -17.22
CA THR A 49 -3.50 -0.76 -17.57
C THR A 49 -2.55 -0.52 -16.38
N ALA A 50 -3.00 -0.79 -15.17
CA ALA A 50 -2.18 -0.76 -13.97
C ALA A 50 -1.36 -2.05 -13.84
N THR A 51 -0.10 -2.03 -14.25
CA THR A 51 0.77 -3.22 -14.24
C THR A 51 1.12 -3.67 -12.83
N HIS A 52 1.23 -2.75 -11.86
CA HIS A 52 1.56 -3.01 -10.46
C HIS A 52 0.60 -2.26 -9.52
N CYS A 53 0.38 -2.83 -8.35
CA CYS A 53 -0.37 -2.19 -7.29
C CYS A 53 0.19 -2.50 -5.90
N VAL A 54 -0.18 -1.65 -4.94
CA VAL A 54 -0.17 -1.97 -3.51
C VAL A 54 -1.63 -2.11 -3.09
N ALA A 55 -1.94 -3.08 -2.26
CA ALA A 55 -3.31 -3.29 -1.81
C ALA A 55 -3.38 -3.49 -0.30
N CYS A 56 -4.51 -3.09 0.26
CA CYS A 56 -4.91 -3.46 1.61
C CYS A 56 -6.06 -4.46 1.50
N LEU A 57 -5.82 -5.69 1.91
CA LEU A 57 -6.80 -6.76 1.99
C LEU A 57 -7.21 -6.90 3.46
N SER A 58 -8.51 -6.92 3.74
CA SER A 58 -9.02 -7.20 5.07
C SER A 58 -10.13 -8.25 5.03
N TYR A 59 -10.19 -9.10 6.04
CA TYR A 59 -11.21 -10.14 6.15
C TYR A 59 -11.36 -10.60 7.59
N VAL A 60 -12.51 -11.21 7.89
CA VAL A 60 -12.82 -11.79 9.20
C VAL A 60 -12.92 -13.30 9.05
N TYR A 61 -12.40 -14.03 10.02
CA TYR A 61 -12.55 -15.49 10.09
C TYR A 61 -12.59 -15.99 11.54
N ASN A 62 -13.19 -17.16 11.73
CA ASN A 62 -13.18 -17.85 13.02
C ASN A 62 -11.92 -18.71 13.12
N HIS A 63 -11.02 -18.38 14.07
CA HIS A 63 -9.75 -19.09 14.25
C HIS A 63 -9.91 -20.46 14.90
N HIS A 64 -11.09 -20.78 15.47
CA HIS A 64 -11.44 -22.11 15.94
C HIS A 64 -12.07 -23.00 14.85
N GLU A 65 -12.44 -22.42 13.70
CA GLU A 65 -12.90 -23.21 12.57
C GLU A 65 -11.76 -24.09 12.06
N ARG A 66 -12.05 -25.41 11.92
CA ARG A 66 -11.06 -26.42 11.63
C ARG A 66 -10.15 -26.05 10.46
N ASP A 67 -8.87 -25.95 10.74
CA ASP A 67 -7.77 -25.68 9.79
C ASP A 67 -7.82 -24.34 9.03
N LEU A 68 -8.81 -23.46 9.30
CA LEU A 68 -8.94 -22.21 8.54
C LEU A 68 -7.76 -21.26 8.79
N ALA A 69 -7.36 -21.07 10.04
CA ALA A 69 -6.18 -20.28 10.38
C ALA A 69 -4.91 -20.81 9.71
N ALA A 70 -4.74 -22.13 9.69
CA ALA A 70 -3.59 -22.77 9.02
C ALA A 70 -3.64 -22.58 7.50
N ARG A 71 -4.83 -22.68 6.86
CA ARG A 71 -4.98 -22.45 5.42
C ARG A 71 -4.70 -21.01 5.03
N VAL A 72 -5.20 -20.05 5.80
CA VAL A 72 -4.93 -18.62 5.60
C VAL A 72 -3.43 -18.34 5.71
N THR A 73 -2.80 -18.82 6.77
CA THR A 73 -1.34 -18.68 6.96
C THR A 73 -0.56 -19.32 5.80
N ALA A 74 -0.94 -20.53 5.39
CA ALA A 74 -0.30 -21.22 4.27
C ALA A 74 -0.49 -20.47 2.93
N ALA A 75 -1.65 -19.84 2.71
CA ALA A 75 -1.89 -19.01 1.53
C ALA A 75 -0.95 -17.80 1.48
N HIS A 76 -0.74 -17.09 2.60
CA HIS A 76 0.22 -15.99 2.68
C HIS A 76 1.66 -16.47 2.46
N HIS A 77 2.05 -17.60 3.05
CA HIS A 77 3.38 -18.18 2.84
C HIS A 77 3.63 -18.59 1.39
N ALA A 78 2.63 -19.17 0.73
CA ALA A 78 2.73 -19.56 -0.67
C ALA A 78 2.86 -18.38 -1.64
N HIS A 79 2.46 -17.17 -1.18
CA HIS A 79 2.50 -15.93 -1.95
C HIS A 79 3.33 -14.84 -1.23
N HIS A 80 4.45 -15.24 -0.63
CA HIS A 80 5.34 -14.34 0.14
C HIS A 80 5.94 -13.20 -0.72
N ASP A 81 5.99 -13.37 -2.03
CA ASP A 81 6.38 -12.37 -3.01
C ASP A 81 5.35 -11.25 -3.18
N VAL A 82 4.07 -11.55 -2.92
CA VAL A 82 2.95 -10.61 -2.98
C VAL A 82 2.58 -10.09 -1.59
N SER A 83 2.62 -10.96 -0.57
CA SER A 83 2.23 -10.63 0.81
C SER A 83 3.40 -9.99 1.56
N VAL A 84 3.28 -8.68 1.82
CA VAL A 84 4.34 -7.88 2.47
C VAL A 84 4.27 -7.96 3.98
N SER A 85 3.08 -7.84 4.55
CA SER A 85 2.84 -7.89 5.99
C SER A 85 1.39 -8.22 6.30
N THR A 86 1.16 -8.80 7.47
CA THR A 86 -0.18 -9.03 8.01
C THR A 86 -0.28 -8.45 9.41
N MET A 87 -1.48 -7.99 9.76
CA MET A 87 -1.84 -7.53 11.09
C MET A 87 -3.11 -8.27 11.52
N HIS A 88 -3.10 -8.75 12.76
CA HIS A 88 -4.15 -9.59 13.31
C HIS A 88 -4.77 -8.92 14.54
N VAL A 89 -6.10 -8.86 14.56
CA VAL A 89 -6.87 -8.25 15.66
C VAL A 89 -7.96 -9.23 16.11
N HIS A 90 -8.00 -9.56 17.39
CA HIS A 90 -9.10 -10.32 17.98
C HIS A 90 -10.33 -9.44 18.11
N LEU A 91 -11.46 -9.86 17.52
CA LEU A 91 -12.75 -9.19 17.66
C LEU A 91 -13.53 -9.71 18.88
N ASP A 92 -13.49 -11.03 19.08
CA ASP A 92 -14.05 -11.74 20.20
C ASP A 92 -13.25 -13.05 20.45
N HIS A 93 -13.83 -14.01 21.21
CA HIS A 93 -13.19 -15.29 21.50
C HIS A 93 -12.96 -16.15 20.26
N ASP A 94 -13.80 -16.03 19.25
CA ASP A 94 -13.84 -16.91 18.09
C ASP A 94 -13.36 -16.23 16.82
N HIS A 95 -13.56 -14.92 16.69
CA HIS A 95 -13.37 -14.20 15.45
C HIS A 95 -12.18 -13.24 15.49
N CYS A 96 -11.46 -13.23 14.38
CA CYS A 96 -10.35 -12.34 14.14
C CYS A 96 -10.56 -11.55 12.86
N LEU A 97 -10.18 -10.26 12.90
CA LEU A 97 -9.97 -9.43 11.73
C LEU A 97 -8.49 -9.52 11.36
N GLU A 98 -8.20 -9.86 10.13
CA GLU A 98 -6.85 -9.77 9.58
C GLU A 98 -6.80 -8.71 8.48
N ALA A 99 -5.74 -7.90 8.51
CA ALA A 99 -5.44 -6.93 7.48
C ALA A 99 -4.05 -7.23 6.91
N ALA A 100 -3.97 -7.38 5.59
CA ALA A 100 -2.73 -7.69 4.89
C ALA A 100 -2.38 -6.59 3.90
N ILE A 101 -1.11 -6.20 3.88
CA ILE A 101 -0.55 -5.34 2.82
C ILE A 101 0.04 -6.24 1.75
N LEU A 102 -0.45 -6.07 0.54
CA LEU A 102 -0.02 -6.81 -0.65
C LEU A 102 0.66 -5.85 -1.62
N ARG A 103 1.62 -6.35 -2.38
CA ARG A 103 2.34 -5.58 -3.40
C ARG A 103 2.83 -6.49 -4.50
N GLY A 104 2.65 -6.09 -5.76
CA GLY A 104 3.14 -6.86 -6.89
C GLY A 104 2.41 -6.53 -8.19
N PRO A 105 2.54 -7.43 -9.20
CA PRO A 105 1.75 -7.36 -10.41
C PRO A 105 0.25 -7.34 -10.08
N THR A 106 -0.48 -6.39 -10.65
CA THR A 106 -1.91 -6.17 -10.32
C THR A 106 -2.75 -7.43 -10.49
N ALA A 107 -2.48 -8.22 -11.55
CA ALA A 107 -3.19 -9.47 -11.80
C ALA A 107 -2.97 -10.51 -10.69
N GLU A 108 -1.75 -10.60 -10.15
CA GLU A 108 -1.41 -11.55 -9.08
C GLU A 108 -2.04 -11.13 -7.75
N VAL A 109 -1.95 -9.83 -7.41
CA VAL A 109 -2.59 -9.27 -6.21
C VAL A 109 -4.09 -9.48 -6.25
N LYS A 110 -4.76 -9.21 -7.39
CA LYS A 110 -6.19 -9.47 -7.58
C LYS A 110 -6.52 -10.94 -7.39
N ARG A 111 -5.79 -11.85 -8.05
CA ARG A 111 -6.01 -13.29 -7.98
C ARG A 111 -5.88 -13.81 -6.55
N PHE A 112 -4.81 -13.45 -5.86
CA PHE A 112 -4.57 -13.83 -4.48
C PHE A 112 -5.67 -13.31 -3.54
N SER A 113 -6.02 -12.01 -3.63
CA SER A 113 -7.06 -11.41 -2.80
C SER A 113 -8.42 -12.07 -3.01
N GLN A 114 -8.80 -12.33 -4.27
CA GLN A 114 -10.06 -12.99 -4.59
C GLN A 114 -10.12 -14.43 -4.09
N ALA A 115 -9.03 -15.19 -4.23
CA ALA A 115 -8.95 -16.55 -3.75
C ALA A 115 -9.12 -16.61 -2.22
N LEU A 116 -8.48 -15.68 -1.50
CA LEU A 116 -8.55 -15.64 -0.04
C LEU A 116 -9.91 -15.14 0.46
N ILE A 117 -10.52 -14.15 -0.20
CA ILE A 117 -11.89 -13.69 0.12
C ILE A 117 -12.92 -14.81 -0.12
N ALA A 118 -12.70 -15.64 -1.14
CA ALA A 118 -13.59 -16.77 -1.47
C ALA A 118 -13.32 -18.02 -0.61
N GLU A 119 -12.30 -18.02 0.24
CA GLU A 119 -11.99 -19.17 1.10
C GLU A 119 -13.16 -19.45 2.04
N ARG A 120 -13.51 -20.74 2.16
CA ARG A 120 -14.62 -21.18 3.01
C ARG A 120 -14.35 -20.79 4.47
N GLY A 121 -15.27 -20.06 5.08
CA GLY A 121 -15.18 -19.57 6.47
C GLY A 121 -14.64 -18.15 6.58
N VAL A 122 -14.09 -17.59 5.51
CA VAL A 122 -13.74 -16.17 5.42
C VAL A 122 -15.01 -15.35 5.19
N ARG A 123 -15.12 -14.21 5.90
CA ARG A 123 -16.25 -13.29 5.85
C ARG A 123 -15.74 -11.84 5.76
N HIS A 124 -16.61 -10.93 5.32
CA HIS A 124 -16.31 -9.49 5.26
C HIS A 124 -15.01 -9.16 4.51
N GLY A 125 -14.67 -10.00 3.50
CA GLY A 125 -13.48 -9.79 2.69
C GLY A 125 -13.61 -8.51 1.85
N GLN A 126 -12.62 -7.61 1.97
CA GLN A 126 -12.53 -6.37 1.21
C GLN A 126 -11.09 -6.18 0.74
N VAL A 127 -10.92 -5.70 -0.48
CA VAL A 127 -9.62 -5.31 -1.02
C VAL A 127 -9.68 -3.91 -1.59
N ASN A 128 -8.78 -3.06 -1.13
CA ASN A 128 -8.54 -1.74 -1.71
C ASN A 128 -7.23 -1.79 -2.48
N LEU A 129 -7.28 -1.53 -3.79
CA LEU A 129 -6.15 -1.58 -4.71
C LEU A 129 -5.70 -0.16 -5.04
N VAL A 130 -4.44 0.15 -4.84
CA VAL A 130 -3.81 1.42 -5.21
C VAL A 130 -2.83 1.17 -6.36
N PRO A 131 -3.15 1.61 -7.59
CA PRO A 131 -2.23 1.49 -8.73
C PRO A 131 -0.93 2.24 -8.48
N VAL A 132 0.20 1.62 -8.84
CA VAL A 132 1.52 2.23 -8.65
C VAL A 132 2.38 2.10 -9.91
N GLU A 133 3.31 3.03 -10.08
CA GLU A 133 4.39 2.93 -11.06
C GLU A 133 5.70 2.54 -10.38
N LEU A 134 6.40 1.60 -10.97
CA LEU A 134 7.74 1.26 -10.53
C LEU A 134 8.72 2.31 -11.04
N GLY A 135 9.31 3.09 -10.13
CA GLY A 135 10.39 4.02 -10.44
C GLY A 135 11.62 3.30 -11.02
N ARG A 136 12.50 4.05 -11.65
CA ARG A 136 13.81 3.51 -12.08
C ARG A 136 14.62 3.11 -10.85
N PRO A 137 15.41 2.03 -10.91
CA PRO A 137 16.36 1.73 -9.85
C PRO A 137 17.32 2.92 -9.72
N HIS A 138 17.58 3.36 -8.50
CA HIS A 138 18.61 4.36 -8.23
C HIS A 138 19.51 3.85 -7.12
N GLU A 139 20.77 4.18 -7.25
CA GLU A 139 21.77 3.95 -6.24
C GLU A 139 21.86 5.24 -5.40
N HIS A 140 21.87 5.10 -4.09
CA HIS A 140 22.19 6.23 -3.23
C HIS A 140 23.69 6.53 -3.39
N LEU A 141 24.02 7.56 -4.17
CA LEU A 141 25.34 8.16 -4.12
C LEU A 141 25.53 8.69 -2.69
N ARG A 142 26.41 8.07 -1.93
CA ARG A 142 26.85 8.61 -0.66
C ARG A 142 27.59 9.92 -0.97
N GLU A 143 26.99 11.04 -0.62
CA GLU A 143 27.78 12.25 -0.38
C GLU A 143 28.65 11.96 0.85
N THR A 144 29.87 11.52 0.61
CA THR A 144 30.92 11.52 1.64
C THR A 144 31.32 12.97 1.86
N THR A 145 30.60 13.66 2.73
CA THR A 145 31.15 14.86 3.34
C THR A 145 32.25 14.38 4.28
N ALA A 146 33.47 14.36 3.78
CA ALA A 146 34.67 14.22 4.59
C ALA A 146 34.78 15.47 5.46
N HIS A 147 34.23 15.41 6.68
CA HIS A 147 34.62 16.34 7.71
C HIS A 147 35.99 15.86 8.26
N GLU A 148 37.07 16.45 7.73
CA GLU A 148 38.38 16.40 8.38
C GLU A 148 38.27 17.13 9.72
N HIS A 149 38.07 16.39 10.79
CA HIS A 149 38.42 16.86 12.13
C HIS A 149 39.84 16.44 12.44
N ALA A 150 40.79 17.38 12.27
CA ALA A 150 42.11 17.26 12.79
C ALA A 150 42.05 17.36 14.33
N HIS A 151 42.21 16.26 15.04
CA HIS A 151 42.56 16.24 16.45
C HIS A 151 43.87 15.48 16.61
N ALA A 152 44.88 16.25 17.05
CA ALA A 152 46.15 15.74 17.48
C ALA A 152 46.07 15.15 18.92
N HIS A 153 46.90 14.12 19.13
CA HIS A 153 47.37 13.57 20.37
C HIS A 153 46.54 12.54 21.16
N GLY A 154 47.15 11.38 21.35
CA GLY A 154 46.95 10.47 22.46
C GLY A 154 47.02 9.00 22.04
N GLU A 155 48.20 8.40 22.24
CA GLU A 155 48.41 6.95 22.20
C GLU A 155 47.49 6.25 23.20
N HIS A 156 46.78 5.19 22.80
CA HIS A 156 46.56 3.93 23.54
C HIS A 156 45.67 2.95 22.78
N ASP A 157 46.23 1.77 22.59
CA ASP A 157 45.70 0.42 22.56
C ASP A 157 44.56 0.00 21.59
N ASP A 158 44.94 -0.97 20.80
CA ASP A 158 44.25 -2.02 20.07
C ASP A 158 42.82 -2.37 20.52
N HIS A 159 41.83 -1.98 19.74
CA HIS A 159 40.62 -2.78 19.50
C HIS A 159 40.21 -2.66 18.04
N ALA A 160 40.39 -3.75 17.29
CA ALA A 160 39.94 -3.89 15.91
C ALA A 160 38.41 -3.86 15.86
N HIS A 161 37.84 -2.71 15.56
CA HIS A 161 36.44 -2.60 15.14
C HIS A 161 36.33 -2.95 13.66
N HIS A 162 35.84 -4.15 13.36
CA HIS A 162 35.40 -4.53 12.06
C HIS A 162 34.15 -3.69 11.71
N ALA A 163 34.36 -2.62 10.95
CA ALA A 163 33.27 -1.89 10.33
C ALA A 163 32.67 -2.76 9.21
N HIS A 164 31.59 -3.46 9.50
CA HIS A 164 30.74 -4.08 8.48
C HIS A 164 30.03 -2.96 7.70
N HIS A 165 30.64 -2.52 6.61
CA HIS A 165 29.96 -1.70 5.61
C HIS A 165 29.00 -2.61 4.82
N THR A 166 27.77 -2.73 5.30
CA THR A 166 26.70 -3.30 4.48
C THR A 166 26.27 -2.26 3.47
N GLU A 167 26.69 -2.41 2.22
CA GLU A 167 26.13 -1.68 1.10
C GLU A 167 24.64 -2.02 1.04
N SER A 168 23.77 -1.00 1.14
CA SER A 168 22.35 -1.19 0.94
C SER A 168 22.11 -1.56 -0.52
N PRO A 169 21.40 -2.66 -0.82
CA PRO A 169 21.14 -3.05 -2.19
C PRO A 169 20.34 -1.97 -2.93
N PRO A 170 20.51 -1.84 -4.24
CA PRO A 170 19.74 -0.90 -5.04
C PRO A 170 18.25 -1.21 -4.90
N HIS A 171 17.44 -0.20 -4.61
CA HIS A 171 16.00 -0.35 -4.44
C HIS A 171 15.24 0.56 -5.41
N ARG A 172 13.96 0.22 -5.64
CA ARG A 172 13.06 0.99 -6.51
C ARG A 172 12.03 1.70 -5.67
N HIS A 173 11.81 2.97 -5.97
CA HIS A 173 10.67 3.68 -5.43
C HIS A 173 9.38 3.29 -6.15
N ILE A 174 8.28 3.30 -5.41
CA ILE A 174 6.94 3.01 -5.88
C ILE A 174 6.17 4.33 -5.77
N HIS A 175 5.60 4.79 -6.86
CA HIS A 175 4.83 6.02 -6.90
C HIS A 175 3.36 5.72 -7.22
N PRO A 176 2.40 6.24 -6.42
CA PRO A 176 0.99 6.15 -6.77
C PRO A 176 0.73 6.89 -8.07
N LYS A 177 -0.08 6.31 -8.93
CA LYS A 177 -0.57 6.98 -10.15
C LYS A 177 -1.67 7.95 -9.77
N THR A 178 -1.35 9.24 -9.79
CA THR A 178 -2.31 10.34 -9.57
C THR A 178 -2.81 10.92 -10.87
#